data_4cc4f1ce13d53ad3ed017fe93529d638
#
_entry.id   4cc4f1ce13d53ad3ed017fe93529d638
#
_cell.length_a   1.000
_cell.length_b   1.000
_cell.length_c   1.000
_cell.angle_alpha   90.00
_cell.angle_beta   90.00
_cell.angle_gamma   90.00
#
_symmetry.space_group_name_H-M   'P 1'
#
loop_
_entity.id
_entity.type
_entity.pdbx_description
1 polymer ?
#
loop_
_entity_poly.entity_id
_entity_poly.type
_entity_poly.pdbx_seq_one_letter_code
_entity_poly.pdbx_strand_id
1 'polypeptide(L)'
;MKFIKTLLVLSFLSIMFLTTACEDNETVDTPPENATLSGTITFIGTWPDTGAVAVSLSSTWPPQGAPAASTVITSADLSNNTYTYTFENVTFGSYASIAVSWEDPNDTNPMSNQHPLGVYGATAEADFMDATSVTVTETEYELTGLSFDADLSLATSN
;
A
#
# COMPACT_ATOMS: atom_id res chain seq x y z
N MET A 1 4.03 -84.12 -7.63
CA MET A 1 5.15 -83.20 -7.44
C MET A 1 5.29 -82.20 -8.59
N LYS A 2 4.20 -81.57 -9.06
CA LYS A 2 4.23 -80.56 -10.13
C LYS A 2 3.53 -79.27 -9.77
N PHE A 3 2.94 -79.18 -8.58
CA PHE A 3 2.17 -78.00 -8.15
C PHE A 3 2.94 -76.97 -7.26
N ILE A 4 4.12 -77.34 -6.79
CA ILE A 4 4.89 -76.49 -5.85
C ILE A 4 5.82 -75.53 -6.60
N LYS A 5 6.14 -75.78 -7.86
CA LYS A 5 7.03 -74.90 -8.65
C LYS A 5 6.36 -73.65 -9.25
N THR A 6 5.03 -73.70 -9.35
CA THR A 6 4.29 -72.54 -9.96
C THR A 6 3.93 -71.49 -8.94
N LEU A 7 3.99 -71.76 -7.64
CA LEU A 7 3.64 -70.82 -6.59
C LEU A 7 4.82 -69.87 -6.18
N LEU A 8 6.04 -70.23 -6.57
CA LEU A 8 7.24 -69.46 -6.17
C LEU A 8 7.66 -68.40 -7.18
N VAL A 9 7.07 -68.41 -8.38
CA VAL A 9 7.35 -67.41 -9.41
C VAL A 9 6.39 -66.21 -9.34
N LEU A 10 5.23 -66.35 -8.68
CA LEU A 10 4.26 -65.27 -8.53
C LEU A 10 4.53 -64.32 -7.35
N SER A 11 5.46 -64.69 -6.45
CA SER A 11 5.77 -63.93 -5.24
C SER A 11 6.90 -62.90 -5.45
N PHE A 12 7.58 -62.88 -6.61
CA PHE A 12 8.71 -61.99 -6.85
C PHE A 12 8.39 -60.77 -7.75
N LEU A 13 7.12 -60.63 -8.16
CA LEU A 13 6.70 -59.53 -9.07
C LEU A 13 5.93 -58.42 -8.37
N SER A 14 5.95 -58.37 -7.04
CA SER A 14 5.16 -57.37 -6.28
C SER A 14 5.97 -56.35 -5.49
N ILE A 15 7.28 -56.22 -5.70
CA ILE A 15 8.12 -55.24 -4.99
C ILE A 15 8.89 -54.39 -6.00
N MET A 16 8.15 -53.80 -6.91
CA MET A 16 8.65 -52.68 -7.73
C MET A 16 7.58 -51.62 -7.83
N PHE A 17 7.23 -51.06 -6.67
CA PHE A 17 6.35 -49.89 -6.66
C PHE A 17 6.89 -48.85 -5.73
N LEU A 18 7.16 -47.69 -6.36
CA LEU A 18 6.97 -46.37 -5.81
C LEU A 18 8.05 -45.89 -4.83
N THR A 19 9.15 -45.46 -5.40
CA THR A 19 9.71 -44.19 -4.97
C THR A 19 9.37 -43.16 -6.02
N THR A 20 8.11 -42.69 -6.07
CA THR A 20 7.87 -41.34 -6.54
C THR A 20 8.45 -40.47 -5.45
N ALA A 21 9.69 -40.03 -5.63
CA ALA A 21 10.17 -38.83 -4.97
C ALA A 21 9.20 -37.73 -5.36
N CYS A 22 8.36 -37.30 -4.42
CA CYS A 22 7.88 -35.93 -4.46
C CYS A 22 9.15 -35.06 -4.42
N GLU A 23 9.55 -34.50 -5.54
CA GLU A 23 10.31 -33.28 -5.55
C GLU A 23 9.33 -32.26 -4.93
N ASP A 24 9.43 -32.05 -3.63
CA ASP A 24 8.96 -30.83 -3.00
C ASP A 24 9.76 -29.73 -3.69
N ASN A 25 9.15 -29.18 -4.72
CA ASN A 25 9.59 -27.94 -5.31
C ASN A 25 9.25 -26.86 -4.26
N GLU A 26 10.08 -26.78 -3.22
CA GLU A 26 10.06 -25.63 -2.33
C GLU A 26 10.37 -24.42 -3.24
N THR A 27 9.32 -23.77 -3.71
CA THR A 27 9.44 -22.41 -4.21
C THR A 27 9.98 -21.62 -3.03
N VAL A 28 11.26 -21.32 -3.06
CA VAL A 28 11.84 -20.34 -2.14
C VAL A 28 11.10 -19.06 -2.42
N ASP A 29 10.15 -18.75 -1.57
CA ASP A 29 9.36 -17.52 -1.62
C ASP A 29 10.33 -16.40 -1.24
N THR A 30 10.94 -15.80 -2.26
CA THR A 30 11.87 -14.69 -2.05
C THR A 30 11.04 -13.50 -1.61
N PRO A 31 11.29 -12.95 -0.42
CA PRO A 31 10.57 -11.75 0.02
C PRO A 31 10.66 -10.65 -1.04
N PRO A 32 9.61 -9.85 -1.25
CA PRO A 32 9.67 -8.73 -2.18
C PRO A 32 10.73 -7.72 -1.73
N GLU A 33 11.30 -7.00 -2.69
CA GLU A 33 12.30 -5.95 -2.41
C GLU A 33 11.67 -4.64 -1.96
N ASN A 34 10.36 -4.48 -2.15
CA ASN A 34 9.60 -3.26 -1.88
C ASN A 34 8.23 -3.59 -1.31
N ALA A 35 7.63 -2.60 -0.69
CA ALA A 35 6.29 -2.69 -0.11
C ALA A 35 5.22 -2.06 -0.99
N THR A 36 3.96 -2.41 -0.70
CA THR A 36 2.74 -1.80 -1.23
C THR A 36 1.90 -1.29 -0.06
N LEU A 37 1.46 -0.03 -0.14
CA LEU A 37 0.56 0.59 0.83
C LEU A 37 -0.72 1.03 0.13
N SER A 38 -1.87 0.75 0.72
CA SER A 38 -3.16 1.15 0.13
C SER A 38 -4.20 1.55 1.17
N GLY A 39 -5.12 2.40 0.75
CA GLY A 39 -6.23 2.85 1.56
C GLY A 39 -7.27 3.60 0.74
N THR A 40 -8.30 4.09 1.43
CA THR A 40 -9.36 4.89 0.82
C THR A 40 -9.44 6.25 1.49
N ILE A 41 -9.52 7.29 0.70
CA ILE A 41 -9.75 8.66 1.14
C ILE A 41 -11.21 8.98 0.89
N THR A 42 -11.91 9.48 1.92
CA THR A 42 -13.26 10.02 1.78
C THR A 42 -13.16 11.54 1.74
N PHE A 43 -13.57 12.14 0.62
CA PHE A 43 -13.57 13.59 0.45
C PHE A 43 -14.87 14.21 0.95
N ILE A 44 -14.75 15.26 1.75
CA ILE A 44 -15.85 16.05 2.32
C ILE A 44 -15.79 17.44 1.71
N GLY A 45 -16.93 17.99 1.29
CA GLY A 45 -17.01 19.32 0.70
C GLY A 45 -17.00 19.31 -0.83
N THR A 46 -16.70 20.47 -1.43
CA THR A 46 -16.72 20.70 -2.87
C THR A 46 -15.30 20.71 -3.41
N TRP A 47 -15.09 20.04 -4.55
CA TRP A 47 -13.79 20.00 -5.22
C TRP A 47 -13.33 21.42 -5.60
N PRO A 48 -12.06 21.79 -5.35
CA PRO A 48 -11.56 23.13 -5.68
C PRO A 48 -11.51 23.33 -7.19
N ASP A 49 -11.87 24.55 -7.65
CA ASP A 49 -11.86 24.91 -9.07
C ASP A 49 -10.44 25.07 -9.63
N THR A 50 -9.46 25.30 -8.76
CA THR A 50 -8.06 25.56 -9.13
C THR A 50 -7.10 24.81 -8.19
N GLY A 51 -5.84 24.71 -8.59
CA GLY A 51 -4.83 24.00 -7.83
C GLY A 51 -4.87 22.50 -8.07
N ALA A 52 -3.94 21.79 -7.45
CA ALA A 52 -3.82 20.34 -7.56
C ALA A 52 -4.05 19.69 -6.19
N VAL A 53 -4.84 18.61 -6.17
CA VAL A 53 -5.00 17.76 -4.98
C VAL A 53 -4.15 16.51 -5.18
N ALA A 54 -3.35 16.17 -4.17
CA ALA A 54 -2.53 14.97 -4.23
C ALA A 54 -2.53 14.23 -2.89
N VAL A 55 -2.44 12.88 -2.94
CA VAL A 55 -2.09 12.05 -1.81
C VAL A 55 -0.59 11.74 -1.85
N SER A 56 0.08 11.83 -0.71
CA SER A 56 1.52 11.64 -0.60
C SER A 56 1.91 10.81 0.63
N LEU A 57 3.02 10.07 0.49
CA LEU A 57 3.70 9.35 1.56
C LEU A 57 5.01 10.07 1.86
N SER A 58 5.21 10.52 3.09
CA SER A 58 6.37 11.34 3.47
C SER A 58 7.13 10.76 4.66
N SER A 59 8.46 10.82 4.62
CA SER A 59 9.35 10.35 5.69
C SER A 59 9.43 11.31 6.87
N THR A 60 8.97 12.55 6.71
CA THR A 60 8.88 13.55 7.77
C THR A 60 7.50 14.18 7.80
N TRP A 61 7.06 14.65 8.96
CA TRP A 61 5.84 15.41 9.10
C TRP A 61 6.04 16.60 10.06
N PRO A 62 5.72 17.84 9.69
CA PRO A 62 5.36 18.29 8.34
C PRO A 62 6.43 17.95 7.29
N PRO A 63 6.07 17.84 5.99
CA PRO A 63 7.02 17.45 4.94
C PRO A 63 8.20 18.44 4.84
N GLN A 64 9.42 17.92 4.70
CA GLN A 64 10.66 18.71 4.60
C GLN A 64 11.36 18.50 3.25
N GLY A 65 10.63 18.04 2.24
CA GLY A 65 11.16 17.77 0.91
C GLY A 65 10.20 16.97 0.05
N ALA A 66 10.70 16.40 -1.03
CA ALA A 66 9.90 15.55 -1.90
C ALA A 66 9.34 14.33 -1.15
N PRO A 67 8.09 13.94 -1.39
CA PRO A 67 7.52 12.73 -0.81
C PRO A 67 8.19 11.47 -1.40
N ALA A 68 8.16 10.37 -0.64
CA ALA A 68 8.62 9.06 -1.10
C ALA A 68 7.73 8.51 -2.22
N ALA A 69 6.42 8.78 -2.17
CA ALA A 69 5.46 8.49 -3.22
C ALA A 69 4.36 9.54 -3.21
N SER A 70 3.79 9.84 -4.38
CA SER A 70 2.62 10.71 -4.49
C SER A 70 1.80 10.42 -5.73
N THR A 71 0.51 10.75 -5.66
CA THR A 71 -0.42 10.64 -6.78
C THR A 71 -1.35 11.85 -6.79
N VAL A 72 -1.43 12.51 -7.94
CA VAL A 72 -2.41 13.58 -8.15
C VAL A 72 -3.79 12.96 -8.34
N ILE A 73 -4.79 13.56 -7.72
CA ILE A 73 -6.19 13.12 -7.74
C ILE A 73 -7.01 14.22 -8.43
N THR A 74 -7.97 13.80 -9.23
CA THR A 74 -8.95 14.70 -9.85
C THR A 74 -10.37 14.33 -9.43
N SER A 75 -11.33 15.24 -9.58
CA SER A 75 -12.74 14.93 -9.27
C SER A 75 -13.30 13.78 -10.11
N ALA A 76 -12.72 13.51 -11.29
CA ALA A 76 -13.13 12.43 -12.18
C ALA A 76 -12.68 11.04 -11.67
N ASP A 77 -11.68 10.99 -10.79
CA ASP A 77 -11.17 9.75 -10.20
C ASP A 77 -12.02 9.27 -9.01
N LEU A 78 -12.96 10.10 -8.56
CA LEU A 78 -13.78 9.80 -7.38
C LEU A 78 -14.97 8.90 -7.71
N SER A 79 -15.23 7.94 -6.83
CA SER A 79 -16.47 7.17 -6.82
C SER A 79 -17.19 7.39 -5.49
N ASN A 80 -18.38 7.99 -5.51
CA ASN A 80 -19.13 8.35 -4.29
C ASN A 80 -18.31 9.17 -3.28
N ASN A 81 -17.59 10.18 -3.76
CA ASN A 81 -16.66 11.02 -2.99
C ASN A 81 -15.49 10.24 -2.36
N THR A 82 -15.18 9.06 -2.82
CA THR A 82 -14.03 8.27 -2.34
C THR A 82 -13.01 8.07 -3.45
N TYR A 83 -11.75 7.99 -3.05
CA TYR A 83 -10.62 7.62 -3.89
C TYR A 83 -9.82 6.52 -3.23
N THR A 84 -9.57 5.44 -3.93
CA THR A 84 -8.67 4.36 -3.46
C THR A 84 -7.29 4.62 -4.01
N TYR A 85 -6.31 4.78 -3.13
CA TYR A 85 -4.91 4.94 -3.51
C TYR A 85 -4.11 3.69 -3.26
N THR A 86 -3.05 3.52 -4.06
CA THR A 86 -2.04 2.49 -3.87
C THR A 86 -0.67 3.08 -4.18
N PHE A 87 0.25 2.99 -3.24
CA PHE A 87 1.66 3.26 -3.43
C PHE A 87 2.39 1.94 -3.62
N GLU A 88 2.87 1.70 -4.81
CA GLU A 88 3.67 0.53 -5.16
C GLU A 88 5.17 0.85 -5.11
N ASN A 89 6.00 -0.17 -5.01
CA ASN A 89 7.46 -0.05 -5.00
C ASN A 89 8.01 0.86 -3.89
N VAL A 90 7.35 0.87 -2.74
CA VAL A 90 7.76 1.65 -1.58
C VAL A 90 8.94 0.96 -0.91
N THR A 91 10.04 1.67 -0.74
CA THR A 91 11.23 1.16 -0.04
C THR A 91 10.92 0.84 1.42
N PHE A 92 11.48 -0.23 1.96
CA PHE A 92 11.30 -0.57 3.37
C PHE A 92 11.82 0.55 4.27
N GLY A 93 11.09 0.84 5.33
CA GLY A 93 11.39 1.93 6.25
C GLY A 93 10.17 2.46 6.99
N SER A 94 10.36 3.56 7.70
CA SER A 94 9.29 4.25 8.42
C SER A 94 8.97 5.57 7.73
N TYR A 95 7.68 5.82 7.57
CA TYR A 95 7.12 7.03 6.98
C TYR A 95 6.28 7.74 8.02
N ALA A 96 6.51 9.04 8.18
CA ALA A 96 5.88 9.84 9.23
C ALA A 96 4.42 10.16 8.92
N SER A 97 4.03 10.20 7.64
CA SER A 97 2.64 10.54 7.27
C SER A 97 2.22 9.98 5.92
N ILE A 98 0.90 9.75 5.81
CA ILE A 98 0.16 9.71 4.55
C ILE A 98 -0.81 10.89 4.61
N ALA A 99 -0.75 11.81 3.65
CA ALA A 99 -1.52 13.03 3.67
C ALA A 99 -2.11 13.37 2.30
N VAL A 100 -3.29 13.97 2.30
CA VAL A 100 -3.85 14.68 1.15
C VAL A 100 -3.58 16.17 1.34
N SER A 101 -3.04 16.80 0.32
CA SER A 101 -2.86 18.24 0.29
C SER A 101 -3.39 18.87 -1.00
N TRP A 102 -3.75 20.14 -0.92
CA TRP A 102 -4.06 20.98 -2.04
C TRP A 102 -2.92 21.98 -2.26
N GLU A 103 -2.45 22.06 -3.49
CA GLU A 103 -1.45 23.04 -3.91
C GLU A 103 -2.13 24.33 -4.35
N ASP A 104 -1.88 25.42 -3.61
CA ASP A 104 -2.38 26.75 -3.96
C ASP A 104 -1.64 27.29 -5.19
N PRO A 105 -2.33 27.48 -6.34
CA PRO A 105 -1.71 27.97 -7.55
C PRO A 105 -1.30 29.48 -7.47
N ASN A 106 -1.78 30.19 -6.45
CA ASN A 106 -1.47 31.61 -6.23
C ASN A 106 -0.24 31.79 -5.32
N ASP A 107 0.15 30.76 -4.57
CA ASP A 107 1.38 30.79 -3.76
C ASP A 107 2.51 30.10 -4.51
N THR A 108 3.52 30.85 -4.91
CA THR A 108 4.70 30.36 -5.63
C THR A 108 5.79 29.81 -4.71
N ASN A 109 5.60 29.91 -3.40
CA ASN A 109 6.56 29.36 -2.44
C ASN A 109 6.25 27.90 -2.11
N PRO A 110 7.11 26.95 -2.52
CA PRO A 110 6.84 25.53 -2.33
C PRO A 110 6.82 25.09 -0.84
N MET A 111 7.24 25.94 0.08
CA MET A 111 7.20 25.67 1.51
C MET A 111 5.87 26.05 2.17
N SER A 112 5.05 26.86 1.51
CA SER A 112 3.77 27.35 2.03
C SER A 112 2.57 27.05 1.14
N ASN A 113 2.79 26.66 -0.11
CA ASN A 113 1.71 26.43 -1.08
C ASN A 113 0.97 25.08 -0.89
N GLN A 114 1.42 24.22 0.02
CA GLN A 114 0.80 22.93 0.30
C GLN A 114 -0.10 23.04 1.54
N HIS A 115 -1.41 22.97 1.33
CA HIS A 115 -2.40 23.03 2.39
C HIS A 115 -2.90 21.61 2.69
N PRO A 116 -2.68 21.05 3.90
CA PRO A 116 -3.19 19.74 4.24
C PRO A 116 -4.72 19.74 4.32
N LEU A 117 -5.35 18.78 3.64
CA LEU A 117 -6.79 18.55 3.63
C LEU A 117 -7.19 17.38 4.51
N GLY A 118 -6.28 16.46 4.73
CA GLY A 118 -6.47 15.27 5.56
C GLY A 118 -5.16 14.54 5.75
N VAL A 119 -5.02 13.87 6.91
CA VAL A 119 -3.82 13.11 7.27
C VAL A 119 -4.22 11.82 7.96
N TYR A 120 -3.60 10.72 7.60
CA TYR A 120 -3.85 9.43 8.23
C TYR A 120 -3.58 9.48 9.74
N GLY A 121 -4.59 9.12 10.53
CA GLY A 121 -4.53 9.09 11.98
C GLY A 121 -4.69 10.44 12.69
N ALA A 122 -4.85 11.55 11.95
CA ALA A 122 -5.08 12.87 12.52
C ALA A 122 -6.39 13.49 12.01
N THR A 123 -6.93 14.46 12.75
CA THR A 123 -8.11 15.23 12.38
C THR A 123 -7.78 16.70 12.16
N ALA A 124 -8.63 17.44 11.42
CA ALA A 124 -8.47 18.87 11.20
C ALA A 124 -8.50 19.66 12.52
N GLU A 125 -9.27 19.20 13.52
CA GLU A 125 -9.33 19.84 14.83
C GLU A 125 -8.00 19.76 15.61
N ALA A 126 -7.15 18.78 15.28
CA ALA A 126 -5.80 18.61 15.85
C ALA A 126 -4.71 19.30 14.97
N ASP A 127 -5.09 20.19 14.06
CA ASP A 127 -4.19 20.83 13.08
C ASP A 127 -3.33 19.83 12.29
N PHE A 128 -3.82 18.58 12.15
CA PHE A 128 -3.13 17.46 11.49
C PHE A 128 -1.72 17.11 12.05
N MET A 129 -1.35 17.65 13.20
CA MET A 129 0.01 17.43 13.76
C MET A 129 0.24 16.02 14.29
N ASP A 130 -0.83 15.29 14.65
CA ASP A 130 -0.79 13.95 15.23
C ASP A 130 -0.85 12.84 14.16
N ALA A 131 -0.17 13.03 13.04
CA ALA A 131 -0.12 12.04 11.97
C ALA A 131 0.36 10.67 12.48
N THR A 132 -0.31 9.59 12.06
CA THR A 132 0.11 8.24 12.39
C THR A 132 1.18 7.77 11.40
N SER A 133 2.34 7.41 11.92
CA SER A 133 3.42 6.84 11.12
C SER A 133 3.10 5.40 10.68
N VAL A 134 3.62 5.01 9.53
CA VAL A 134 3.55 3.64 9.01
C VAL A 134 4.96 3.09 8.81
N THR A 135 5.14 1.81 9.10
CA THR A 135 6.43 1.14 8.92
C THR A 135 6.23 -0.08 8.04
N VAL A 136 7.07 -0.23 7.03
CA VAL A 136 7.08 -1.39 6.12
C VAL A 136 8.42 -2.11 6.21
N THR A 137 8.36 -3.43 6.21
CA THR A 137 9.50 -4.33 6.38
C THR A 137 9.41 -5.50 5.41
N GLU A 138 10.45 -6.31 5.31
CA GLU A 138 10.46 -7.55 4.52
C GLU A 138 9.38 -8.56 4.96
N THR A 139 8.90 -8.46 6.19
CA THR A 139 7.87 -9.35 6.74
C THR A 139 6.49 -8.69 6.78
N GLU A 140 6.41 -7.37 6.62
CA GLU A 140 5.19 -6.56 6.66
C GLU A 140 5.24 -5.55 5.50
N TYR A 141 5.07 -6.06 4.28
CA TYR A 141 5.27 -5.32 3.04
C TYR A 141 3.97 -5.01 2.28
N GLU A 142 2.85 -5.53 2.72
CA GLU A 142 1.52 -5.20 2.19
C GLU A 142 0.67 -4.58 3.29
N LEU A 143 0.62 -3.25 3.35
CA LEU A 143 -0.23 -2.53 4.27
C LEU A 143 -1.51 -2.06 3.57
N THR A 144 -2.64 -2.49 4.07
CA THR A 144 -3.96 -2.14 3.55
C THR A 144 -4.81 -1.46 4.61
N GLY A 145 -5.91 -0.81 4.20
CA GLY A 145 -6.84 -0.18 5.14
C GLY A 145 -6.32 1.13 5.76
N LEU A 146 -5.31 1.76 5.17
CA LEU A 146 -4.77 3.06 5.60
C LEU A 146 -5.71 4.18 5.15
N SER A 147 -6.94 4.20 5.70
CA SER A 147 -8.04 5.03 5.23
C SER A 147 -8.27 6.21 6.15
N PHE A 148 -8.65 7.36 5.59
CA PHE A 148 -8.90 8.60 6.32
C PHE A 148 -9.77 9.57 5.51
N ASP A 149 -10.25 10.63 6.16
CA ASP A 149 -11.06 11.67 5.53
C ASP A 149 -10.20 12.88 5.12
N ALA A 150 -10.62 13.57 4.05
CA ALA A 150 -10.02 14.80 3.60
C ALA A 150 -11.10 15.88 3.40
N ASP A 151 -10.94 17.05 4.02
CA ASP A 151 -11.88 18.17 3.96
C ASP A 151 -11.45 19.18 2.89
N LEU A 152 -12.16 19.17 1.77
CA LEU A 152 -11.92 20.07 0.65
C LEU A 152 -12.24 21.54 0.97
N SER A 153 -12.97 21.83 2.03
CA SER A 153 -13.23 23.23 2.46
C SER A 153 -11.98 23.95 2.95
N LEU A 154 -10.92 23.18 3.26
CA LEU A 154 -9.59 23.70 3.65
C LEU A 154 -8.72 24.10 2.45
N ALA A 155 -9.16 23.82 1.21
CA ALA A 155 -8.48 24.25 -0.02
C ALA A 155 -8.74 25.73 -0.28
N THR A 156 -8.15 26.59 0.53
CA THR A 156 -8.32 28.06 0.46
C THR A 156 -6.96 28.74 0.36
N SER A 157 -6.86 29.70 -0.58
CA SER A 157 -5.70 30.59 -0.64
C SER A 157 -5.69 31.56 0.56
N ASN A 158 -4.53 31.80 1.12
CA ASN A 158 -4.30 32.76 2.21
C ASN A 158 -4.29 34.19 1.70
#